data_621748dfc21a7f4d90f6f1ef9a7b229f
#
_entry.id   621748dfc21a7f4d90f6f1ef9a7b229f
#
_cell.length_a   1.000
_cell.length_b   1.000
_cell.length_c   1.000
_cell.angle_alpha   90.00
_cell.angle_beta   90.00
_cell.angle_gamma   90.00
#
_symmetry.space_group_name_H-M   'P 1'
#
loop_
_entity.id
_entity.type
_entity.pdbx_description
1 polymer ?
#
loop_
_entity_poly.entity_id
_entity_poly.type
_entity_poly.pdbx_seq_one_letter_code
_entity_poly.pdbx_strand_id
1 'polypeptide(L)'
;MLCLLMTFVSFTATALGQRTTIKLDNVELQVAFNEIKQKMGYTFVYNDQVVKNVGKISVNVTSSDIRQILAKCLEGTSLDFYIEDNIVVIKAKTEQSVRETEKKPVTVKGKVVDEKRQALPGVTVLIKGTTLGVTTGVEGDFSIVVT
;
A
#
# COMPACT_ATOMS: atom_id res chain seq x y z
N MET A 1 -14.99 19.73 -58.04
CA MET A 1 -14.82 18.59 -57.16
C MET A 1 -13.77 18.97 -56.09
N LEU A 2 -14.27 19.51 -54.98
CA LEU A 2 -13.42 20.10 -53.91
C LEU A 2 -13.28 19.05 -52.79
N CYS A 3 -12.08 18.43 -52.69
CA CYS A 3 -11.77 17.42 -51.68
C CYS A 3 -11.40 18.09 -50.37
N LEU A 4 -12.33 18.10 -49.41
CA LEU A 4 -12.12 18.64 -48.05
C LEU A 4 -11.30 17.63 -47.20
N LEU A 5 -10.00 17.92 -47.06
CA LEU A 5 -9.11 17.13 -46.21
C LEU A 5 -9.32 17.48 -44.74
N MET A 6 -10.11 16.67 -44.02
CA MET A 6 -10.33 16.79 -42.59
C MET A 6 -9.14 16.22 -41.81
N THR A 7 -8.23 17.08 -41.36
CA THR A 7 -7.13 16.68 -40.45
C THR A 7 -7.67 16.43 -39.04
N PHE A 8 -7.68 15.16 -38.65
CA PHE A 8 -8.01 14.72 -37.29
C PHE A 8 -6.81 15.07 -36.38
N VAL A 9 -6.93 16.13 -35.62
CA VAL A 9 -5.96 16.45 -34.57
C VAL A 9 -6.29 15.57 -33.36
N SER A 10 -5.51 14.51 -33.17
CA SER A 10 -5.58 13.65 -31.98
C SER A 10 -5.04 14.41 -30.77
N PHE A 11 -5.92 14.92 -29.94
CA PHE A 11 -5.57 15.54 -28.66
C PHE A 11 -5.24 14.40 -27.66
N THR A 12 -3.97 14.10 -27.45
CA THR A 12 -3.53 13.21 -26.39
C THR A 12 -3.63 13.96 -25.06
N ALA A 13 -4.78 13.81 -24.38
CA ALA A 13 -4.92 14.26 -23.01
C ALA A 13 -4.01 13.42 -22.11
N THR A 14 -2.87 13.96 -21.70
CA THR A 14 -2.10 13.41 -20.60
C THR A 14 -2.93 13.58 -19.33
N ALA A 15 -3.49 12.50 -18.83
CA ALA A 15 -4.15 12.46 -17.53
C ALA A 15 -3.07 12.64 -16.44
N LEU A 16 -2.70 13.88 -16.15
CA LEU A 16 -1.97 14.24 -14.94
C LEU A 16 -2.92 13.95 -13.77
N GLY A 17 -2.61 12.94 -12.97
CA GLY A 17 -3.40 12.60 -11.79
C GLY A 17 -3.71 13.86 -10.98
N GLN A 18 -4.99 14.17 -10.81
CA GLN A 18 -5.43 15.39 -10.14
C GLN A 18 -4.91 15.39 -8.70
N ARG A 19 -4.05 16.36 -8.39
CA ARG A 19 -3.58 16.56 -7.01
C ARG A 19 -4.71 17.13 -6.17
N THR A 20 -5.02 16.49 -5.08
CA THR A 20 -6.01 16.93 -4.11
C THR A 20 -5.31 17.68 -2.99
N THR A 21 -5.81 18.86 -2.66
CA THR A 21 -5.35 19.64 -1.50
C THR A 21 -6.34 19.48 -0.36
N ILE A 22 -5.84 19.04 0.79
CA ILE A 22 -6.55 18.99 2.07
C ILE A 22 -5.89 20.02 2.99
N LYS A 23 -6.65 21.05 3.33
CA LYS A 23 -6.21 22.11 4.25
C LYS A 23 -7.26 22.29 5.32
N LEU A 24 -6.96 21.82 6.51
CA LEU A 24 -7.84 21.83 7.67
C LEU A 24 -7.05 22.33 8.87
N ASP A 25 -7.69 23.10 9.73
CA ASP A 25 -7.07 23.64 10.94
C ASP A 25 -7.97 23.44 12.15
N ASN A 26 -7.41 22.83 13.20
CA ASN A 26 -8.06 22.59 14.48
C ASN A 26 -9.44 21.90 14.36
N VAL A 27 -9.54 20.86 13.53
CA VAL A 27 -10.77 20.09 13.27
C VAL A 27 -10.67 18.68 13.86
N GLU A 28 -11.82 18.06 14.11
CA GLU A 28 -11.88 16.64 14.46
C GLU A 28 -11.44 15.78 13.29
N LEU A 29 -10.81 14.64 13.56
CA LEU A 29 -10.30 13.72 12.55
C LEU A 29 -11.41 13.22 11.59
N GLN A 30 -12.65 13.09 12.09
CA GLN A 30 -13.82 12.72 11.27
C GLN A 30 -14.12 13.75 10.17
N VAL A 31 -13.86 15.04 10.44
CA VAL A 31 -14.02 16.11 9.43
C VAL A 31 -13.00 15.92 8.30
N ALA A 32 -11.77 15.57 8.65
CA ALA A 32 -10.73 15.27 7.67
C ALA A 32 -11.09 14.05 6.80
N PHE A 33 -11.63 13.00 7.39
CA PHE A 33 -12.08 11.82 6.65
C PHE A 33 -13.24 12.13 5.70
N ASN A 34 -14.19 12.97 6.11
CA ASN A 34 -15.29 13.40 5.25
C ASN A 34 -14.79 14.23 4.07
N GLU A 35 -13.84 15.13 4.29
CA GLU A 35 -13.22 15.92 3.23
C GLU A 35 -12.49 15.05 2.20
N ILE A 36 -11.72 14.07 2.67
CA ILE A 36 -11.01 13.10 1.82
C ILE A 36 -12.02 12.25 1.04
N LYS A 37 -13.10 11.77 1.70
CA LYS A 37 -14.18 11.02 1.06
C LYS A 37 -14.80 11.79 -0.09
N GLN A 38 -15.13 13.06 0.12
CA GLN A 38 -15.75 13.91 -0.91
C GLN A 38 -14.82 14.21 -2.09
N LYS A 39 -13.53 14.44 -1.81
CA LYS A 39 -12.56 14.85 -2.85
C LYS A 39 -11.95 13.68 -3.59
N MET A 40 -11.79 12.53 -2.95
CA MET A 40 -11.07 11.39 -3.51
C MET A 40 -11.93 10.13 -3.65
N GLY A 41 -13.16 10.12 -3.14
CA GLY A 41 -14.12 9.04 -3.33
C GLY A 41 -13.87 7.79 -2.45
N TYR A 42 -12.98 7.85 -1.46
CA TYR A 42 -12.72 6.71 -0.56
C TYR A 42 -13.80 6.57 0.52
N THR A 43 -14.08 5.34 0.91
CA THR A 43 -14.94 5.02 2.05
C THR A 43 -14.09 4.78 3.28
N PHE A 44 -14.51 5.30 4.45
CA PHE A 44 -13.79 5.13 5.71
C PHE A 44 -14.56 4.20 6.65
N VAL A 45 -13.83 3.25 7.24
CA VAL A 45 -14.31 2.34 8.28
C VAL A 45 -13.43 2.51 9.52
N TYR A 46 -14.03 2.88 10.64
CA TYR A 46 -13.32 3.12 11.89
C TYR A 46 -14.24 2.93 13.10
N ASN A 47 -13.63 2.75 14.26
CA ASN A 47 -14.34 2.78 15.54
C ASN A 47 -14.40 4.23 16.04
N ASP A 48 -15.61 4.74 16.25
CA ASP A 48 -15.86 6.13 16.68
C ASP A 48 -15.13 6.51 17.98
N GLN A 49 -15.06 5.58 18.94
CA GLN A 49 -14.37 5.81 20.22
C GLN A 49 -12.87 6.06 20.01
N VAL A 50 -12.27 5.28 19.11
CA VAL A 50 -10.82 5.36 18.83
C VAL A 50 -10.48 6.68 18.14
N VAL A 51 -11.33 7.12 17.21
CA VAL A 51 -11.12 8.37 16.45
C VAL A 51 -11.38 9.61 17.30
N LYS A 52 -12.41 9.60 18.15
CA LYS A 52 -12.71 10.71 19.07
C LYS A 52 -11.63 10.97 20.11
N ASN A 53 -10.91 9.94 20.52
CA ASN A 53 -9.83 10.06 21.50
C ASN A 53 -8.57 10.78 20.96
N VAL A 54 -8.46 10.98 19.65
CA VAL A 54 -7.31 11.65 19.02
C VAL A 54 -7.30 13.16 19.27
N GLY A 55 -8.47 13.75 19.51
CA GLY A 55 -8.61 15.20 19.60
C GLY A 55 -8.65 15.88 18.24
N LYS A 56 -8.28 17.16 18.22
CA LYS A 56 -8.27 17.97 17.00
C LYS A 56 -6.93 17.91 16.29
N ILE A 57 -6.99 17.93 14.97
CA ILE A 57 -5.82 17.91 14.09
C ILE A 57 -5.79 19.14 13.19
N SER A 58 -4.59 19.51 12.75
CA SER A 58 -4.37 20.46 11.68
C SER A 58 -3.56 19.79 10.60
N VAL A 59 -3.99 19.86 9.34
CA VAL A 59 -3.33 19.23 8.21
C VAL A 59 -3.33 20.16 7.00
N ASN A 60 -2.19 20.24 6.32
CA ASN A 60 -2.04 20.93 5.05
C ASN A 60 -1.19 20.06 4.14
N VAL A 61 -1.84 19.39 3.20
CA VAL A 61 -1.19 18.46 2.28
C VAL A 61 -1.79 18.54 0.90
N THR A 62 -0.95 18.46 -0.12
CA THR A 62 -1.35 18.36 -1.52
C THR A 62 -0.71 17.11 -2.11
N SER A 63 -1.52 16.13 -2.46
CA SER A 63 -1.06 14.88 -3.06
C SER A 63 -2.13 14.28 -3.96
N SER A 64 -1.72 13.46 -4.91
CA SER A 64 -2.58 12.54 -5.65
C SER A 64 -2.68 11.17 -4.98
N ASP A 65 -1.81 10.89 -4.00
CA ASP A 65 -1.76 9.63 -3.27
C ASP A 65 -2.45 9.77 -1.92
N ILE A 66 -3.53 9.02 -1.74
CA ILE A 66 -4.31 8.94 -0.50
C ILE A 66 -3.45 8.53 0.70
N ARG A 67 -2.45 7.67 0.50
CA ARG A 67 -1.56 7.20 1.59
C ARG A 67 -0.75 8.34 2.19
N GLN A 68 -0.25 9.24 1.36
CA GLN A 68 0.48 10.43 1.82
C GLN A 68 -0.43 11.39 2.60
N ILE A 69 -1.67 11.56 2.13
CA ILE A 69 -2.66 12.41 2.81
C ILE A 69 -3.00 11.82 4.17
N LEU A 70 -3.30 10.52 4.24
CA LEU A 70 -3.62 9.84 5.50
C LEU A 70 -2.45 9.83 6.47
N ALA A 71 -1.22 9.58 5.99
CA ALA A 71 -0.04 9.64 6.83
C ALA A 71 0.12 11.01 7.51
N LYS A 72 -0.18 12.10 6.78
CA LYS A 72 -0.15 13.45 7.34
C LYS A 72 -1.33 13.72 8.31
N CYS A 73 -2.52 13.22 8.02
CA CYS A 73 -3.67 13.35 8.93
C CYS A 73 -3.49 12.59 10.24
N LEU A 74 -2.80 11.46 10.22
CA LEU A 74 -2.59 10.59 11.37
C LEU A 74 -1.22 10.80 12.05
N GLU A 75 -0.41 11.72 11.55
CA GLU A 75 0.89 12.07 12.15
C GLU A 75 0.70 12.55 13.59
N GLY A 76 1.48 12.00 14.52
CA GLY A 76 1.38 12.31 15.94
C GLY A 76 0.19 11.68 16.67
N THR A 77 -0.65 10.89 15.98
CA THR A 77 -1.74 10.15 16.60
C THR A 77 -1.34 8.70 16.92
N SER A 78 -2.14 8.05 17.79
CA SER A 78 -2.02 6.61 18.08
C SER A 78 -2.83 5.76 17.09
N LEU A 79 -3.09 6.27 15.89
CA LEU A 79 -3.83 5.58 14.83
C LEU A 79 -2.94 5.17 13.68
N ASP A 80 -3.36 4.11 13.00
CA ASP A 80 -2.78 3.58 11.78
C ASP A 80 -3.90 3.26 10.78
N PHE A 81 -3.56 3.01 9.52
CA PHE A 81 -4.52 2.68 8.49
C PHE A 81 -4.02 1.61 7.54
N TYR A 82 -4.94 0.92 6.91
CA TYR A 82 -4.68 0.16 5.70
C TYR A 82 -5.79 0.43 4.67
N ILE A 83 -5.47 0.18 3.41
CA ILE A 83 -6.37 0.44 2.28
C ILE A 83 -6.55 -0.86 1.53
N GLU A 84 -7.81 -1.22 1.34
CA GLU A 84 -8.23 -2.34 0.52
C GLU A 84 -9.21 -1.80 -0.52
N ASP A 85 -8.83 -1.88 -1.79
CA ASP A 85 -9.54 -1.26 -2.92
C ASP A 85 -9.80 0.24 -2.68
N ASN A 86 -11.06 0.63 -2.43
CA ASN A 86 -11.49 2.00 -2.17
C ASN A 86 -11.95 2.22 -0.72
N ILE A 87 -11.61 1.30 0.18
CA ILE A 87 -11.96 1.34 1.59
C ILE A 87 -10.69 1.60 2.41
N VAL A 88 -10.74 2.63 3.24
CA VAL A 88 -9.72 2.97 4.23
C VAL A 88 -10.19 2.48 5.58
N VAL A 89 -9.46 1.59 6.20
CA VAL A 89 -9.74 1.10 7.55
C VAL A 89 -8.76 1.75 8.53
N ILE A 90 -9.30 2.46 9.52
CA ILE A 90 -8.52 3.11 10.59
C ILE A 90 -8.54 2.20 11.82
N LYS A 91 -7.37 1.93 12.36
CA LYS A 91 -7.16 1.11 13.56
C LYS A 91 -6.25 1.82 14.56
N ALA A 92 -6.28 1.39 15.82
CA ALA A 92 -5.27 1.84 16.78
C ALA A 92 -3.89 1.29 16.37
N LYS A 93 -2.84 2.10 16.52
CA LYS A 93 -1.45 1.62 16.46
C LYS A 93 -1.25 0.61 17.58
N THR A 94 -1.11 -0.64 17.23
CA THR A 94 -0.63 -1.66 18.16
C THR A 94 0.90 -1.61 18.10
N GLU A 95 1.60 -1.87 19.20
CA GLU A 95 3.08 -1.93 19.22
C GLU A 95 3.64 -2.93 18.19
N GLN A 96 2.82 -3.86 17.73
CA GLN A 96 3.07 -4.74 16.60
C GLN A 96 3.04 -4.05 15.22
N SER A 97 2.31 -2.95 15.08
CA SER A 97 2.18 -2.20 13.81
C SER A 97 3.47 -1.43 13.46
N VAL A 98 4.28 -1.09 14.45
CA VAL A 98 5.61 -0.49 14.23
C VAL A 98 6.61 -1.51 13.67
N ARG A 99 6.32 -2.82 13.86
CA ARG A 99 7.14 -3.91 13.31
C ARG A 99 6.77 -4.35 11.89
N GLU A 100 5.61 -3.95 11.39
CA GLU A 100 5.14 -4.37 10.06
C GLU A 100 5.66 -3.47 8.92
N THR A 101 6.20 -2.29 9.24
CA THR A 101 6.89 -1.41 8.26
C THR A 101 8.38 -1.74 8.10
N GLU A 102 8.94 -2.56 9.00
CA GLU A 102 10.26 -3.18 8.83
C GLU A 102 10.10 -4.70 8.87
N LYS A 103 9.57 -5.29 7.81
CA LYS A 103 9.78 -6.71 7.58
C LYS A 103 11.28 -6.90 7.40
N LYS A 104 11.96 -7.24 8.49
CA LYS A 104 13.36 -7.65 8.39
C LYS A 104 13.42 -8.82 7.42
N PRO A 105 14.27 -8.76 6.41
CA PRO A 105 14.41 -9.87 5.47
C PRO A 105 14.75 -11.13 6.25
N VAL A 106 13.88 -12.14 6.16
CA VAL A 106 14.07 -13.44 6.77
C VAL A 106 14.67 -14.36 5.73
N THR A 107 15.87 -14.89 6.01
CA THR A 107 16.48 -15.87 5.13
C THR A 107 15.96 -17.26 5.50
N VAL A 108 15.21 -17.88 4.61
CA VAL A 108 14.76 -19.26 4.72
C VAL A 108 15.77 -20.16 3.99
N LYS A 109 16.35 -21.12 4.70
CA LYS A 109 17.27 -22.12 4.14
C LYS A 109 16.66 -23.49 4.27
N GLY A 110 16.89 -24.34 3.29
CA GLY A 110 16.38 -25.71 3.31
C GLY A 110 17.10 -26.59 2.31
N LYS A 111 16.70 -27.87 2.29
CA LYS A 111 17.22 -28.89 1.37
C LYS A 111 16.03 -29.62 0.73
N VAL A 112 16.08 -29.78 -0.58
CA VAL A 112 15.10 -30.55 -1.34
C VAL A 112 15.69 -31.93 -1.63
N VAL A 113 14.96 -32.97 -1.25
CA VAL A 113 15.37 -34.36 -1.44
C VAL A 113 14.20 -35.19 -1.98
N ASP A 114 14.50 -36.30 -2.62
CA ASP A 114 13.51 -37.29 -3.05
C ASP A 114 13.00 -38.17 -1.91
N GLU A 115 12.13 -39.14 -2.22
CA GLU A 115 11.60 -40.11 -1.26
C GLU A 115 12.68 -41.02 -0.64
N LYS A 116 13.82 -41.17 -1.32
CA LYS A 116 14.98 -41.94 -0.87
C LYS A 116 16.03 -41.09 -0.15
N ARG A 117 15.69 -39.81 0.15
CA ARG A 117 16.56 -38.80 0.75
C ARG A 117 17.78 -38.42 -0.10
N GLN A 118 17.71 -38.60 -1.42
CA GLN A 118 18.75 -38.13 -2.33
C GLN A 118 18.51 -36.66 -2.67
N ALA A 119 19.60 -35.88 -2.74
CA ALA A 119 19.55 -34.49 -3.07
C ALA A 119 18.97 -34.26 -4.48
N LEU A 120 18.06 -33.28 -4.62
CA LEU A 120 17.48 -32.89 -5.89
C LEU A 120 18.03 -31.53 -6.33
N PRO A 121 19.07 -31.52 -7.20
CA PRO A 121 19.59 -30.28 -7.76
C PRO A 121 18.68 -29.74 -8.87
N GLY A 122 18.74 -28.43 -9.11
CA GLY A 122 18.02 -27.78 -10.21
C GLY A 122 16.50 -27.64 -10.00
N VAL A 123 15.98 -27.90 -8.81
CA VAL A 123 14.56 -27.73 -8.48
C VAL A 123 14.29 -26.27 -8.13
N THR A 124 13.23 -25.69 -8.69
CA THR A 124 12.81 -24.31 -8.37
C THR A 124 11.92 -24.31 -7.14
N VAL A 125 12.33 -23.59 -6.10
CA VAL A 125 11.58 -23.33 -4.87
C VAL A 125 10.97 -21.94 -4.98
N LEU A 126 9.63 -21.85 -4.96
CA LEU A 126 8.88 -20.60 -5.09
C LEU A 126 8.26 -20.16 -3.77
N ILE A 127 8.20 -18.87 -3.53
CA ILE A 127 7.42 -18.31 -2.43
C ILE A 127 5.94 -18.30 -2.87
N LYS A 128 5.08 -19.00 -2.13
CA LYS A 128 3.64 -19.09 -2.43
C LYS A 128 2.99 -17.70 -2.54
N GLY A 129 2.30 -17.46 -3.65
CA GLY A 129 1.63 -16.19 -3.92
C GLY A 129 2.51 -15.10 -4.56
N THR A 130 3.75 -15.46 -4.96
CA THR A 130 4.67 -14.55 -5.64
C THR A 130 5.31 -15.21 -6.86
N THR A 131 6.05 -14.43 -7.65
CA THR A 131 6.91 -14.92 -8.74
C THR A 131 8.37 -15.10 -8.30
N LEU A 132 8.66 -14.90 -7.01
CA LEU A 132 10.01 -15.01 -6.47
C LEU A 132 10.34 -16.47 -6.15
N GLY A 133 11.49 -16.93 -6.64
CA GLY A 133 12.00 -18.27 -6.40
C GLY A 133 13.50 -18.36 -6.54
N VAL A 134 14.05 -19.50 -6.07
CA VAL A 134 15.45 -19.85 -6.20
C VAL A 134 15.58 -21.30 -6.67
N THR A 135 16.67 -21.62 -7.33
CA THR A 135 16.97 -22.99 -7.79
C THR A 135 17.90 -23.66 -6.79
N THR A 136 17.65 -24.94 -6.49
CA THR A 136 18.50 -25.74 -5.59
C THR A 136 19.87 -26.01 -6.19
N GLY A 137 20.90 -25.96 -5.34
CA GLY A 137 22.28 -26.32 -5.68
C GLY A 137 22.48 -27.81 -5.88
N VAL A 138 23.72 -28.23 -6.15
CA VAL A 138 24.09 -29.63 -6.40
C VAL A 138 23.80 -30.56 -5.23
N GLU A 139 23.82 -30.05 -4.01
CA GLU A 139 23.48 -30.76 -2.77
C GLU A 139 21.98 -30.66 -2.42
N GLY A 140 21.15 -30.10 -3.34
CA GLY A 140 19.72 -29.84 -3.13
C GLY A 140 19.42 -28.70 -2.17
N ASP A 141 20.40 -27.95 -1.73
CA ASP A 141 20.28 -26.82 -0.81
C ASP A 141 19.70 -25.58 -1.49
N PHE A 142 18.94 -24.79 -0.74
CA PHE A 142 18.44 -23.48 -1.18
C PHE A 142 18.50 -22.45 -0.05
N SER A 143 18.56 -21.19 -0.44
CA SER A 143 18.47 -20.04 0.47
C SER A 143 17.67 -18.94 -0.23
N ILE A 144 16.53 -18.55 0.36
CA ILE A 144 15.65 -17.51 -0.19
C ILE A 144 15.36 -16.45 0.87
N VAL A 145 15.41 -15.18 0.46
CA VAL A 145 15.09 -14.06 1.34
C VAL A 145 13.63 -13.69 1.15
N VAL A 146 12.88 -13.70 2.24
CA VAL A 146 11.46 -13.31 2.29
C VAL A 146 11.37 -11.95 3.00
N THR A 147 10.78 -10.96 2.36
CA THR A 147 10.56 -9.60 2.88
C THR A 147 9.09 -9.35 3.14
#